data_c7655f991b1cd1c03e16e82da280e9f3
#
_entry.id   c7655f991b1cd1c03e16e82da280e9f3
#
_cell.length_a   1.000
_cell.length_b   1.000
_cell.length_c   1.000
_cell.angle_alpha   90.00
_cell.angle_beta   90.00
_cell.angle_gamma   90.00
#
_symmetry.space_group_name_H-M   'P 1'
#
loop_
_entity.id
_entity.type
_entity.pdbx_description
1 polymer ?
#
loop_
_entity_poly.entity_id
_entity_poly.type
_entity_poly.pdbx_seq_one_letter_code
_entity_poly.pdbx_strand_id
1 'polypeptide(L)'
;MNRILVGIIFSLFITTGYIAFLVYAQQQELQKLTHYTESWSVAQLVSEYYRFESWLGLYATDTDNVTIDQARMRLDIMLSQSDLMKGGDLGRYIENDKMHQVLAARLEKMLAYLDGNLEKMSHSELQAYLKSMHMLDAPLSQ
;
A
#
# COMPACT_ATOMS: atom_id res chain seq x y z
N MET A 1 24.47 -14.17 56.92
CA MET A 1 23.55 -14.72 55.90
C MET A 1 22.74 -13.67 55.19
N ASN A 2 22.14 -12.70 55.90
CA ASN A 2 21.28 -11.66 55.27
C ASN A 2 21.97 -10.70 54.26
N ARG A 3 23.25 -10.39 54.43
CA ARG A 3 23.96 -9.42 53.53
C ARG A 3 24.19 -9.98 52.12
N ILE A 4 24.45 -11.29 52.00
CA ILE A 4 24.63 -11.97 50.73
C ILE A 4 23.27 -12.05 49.99
N LEU A 5 22.17 -12.33 50.67
CA LEU A 5 20.83 -12.39 50.11
C LEU A 5 20.40 -11.04 49.55
N VAL A 6 20.68 -9.92 50.31
CA VAL A 6 20.38 -8.57 49.84
C VAL A 6 21.20 -8.23 48.58
N GLY A 7 22.46 -8.65 48.50
CA GLY A 7 23.31 -8.43 47.32
C GLY A 7 22.75 -9.15 46.08
N ILE A 8 22.29 -10.38 46.25
CA ILE A 8 21.69 -11.17 45.15
C ILE A 8 20.39 -10.51 44.65
N ILE A 9 19.51 -10.10 45.56
CA ILE A 9 18.23 -9.42 45.20
C ILE A 9 18.53 -8.13 44.46
N PHE A 10 19.49 -7.33 44.90
CA PHE A 10 19.86 -6.05 44.29
C PHE A 10 20.43 -6.27 42.86
N SER A 11 21.30 -7.30 42.70
CA SER A 11 21.84 -7.68 41.39
C SER A 11 20.71 -8.11 40.42
N LEU A 12 19.74 -8.89 40.87
CA LEU A 12 18.57 -9.30 40.06
C LEU A 12 17.75 -8.08 39.62
N PHE A 13 17.51 -7.12 40.51
CA PHE A 13 16.79 -5.90 40.18
C PHE A 13 17.49 -5.07 39.10
N ILE A 14 18.82 -4.90 39.22
CA ILE A 14 19.60 -4.19 38.21
C ILE A 14 19.55 -4.90 36.85
N THR A 15 19.72 -6.22 36.86
CA THR A 15 19.70 -7.01 35.61
C THR A 15 18.33 -6.95 34.94
N THR A 16 17.25 -7.06 35.71
CA THR A 16 15.88 -6.98 35.19
C THR A 16 15.57 -5.58 34.63
N GLY A 17 16.00 -4.53 35.34
CA GLY A 17 15.87 -3.14 34.88
C GLY A 17 16.64 -2.88 33.56
N TYR A 18 17.85 -3.43 33.45
CA TYR A 18 18.65 -3.30 32.24
C TYR A 18 18.01 -4.04 31.04
N ILE A 19 17.51 -5.25 31.24
CA ILE A 19 16.80 -6.00 30.20
C ILE A 19 15.53 -5.27 29.77
N ALA A 20 14.74 -4.75 30.70
CA ALA A 20 13.54 -3.97 30.43
C ALA A 20 13.87 -2.71 29.60
N PHE A 21 14.96 -2.02 29.93
CA PHE A 21 15.43 -0.86 29.17
C PHE A 21 15.85 -1.24 27.74
N LEU A 22 16.58 -2.34 27.54
CA LEU A 22 16.96 -2.83 26.21
C LEU A 22 15.74 -3.18 25.37
N VAL A 23 14.77 -3.88 25.93
CA VAL A 23 13.51 -4.24 25.25
C VAL A 23 12.75 -2.98 24.85
N TYR A 24 12.67 -1.99 25.74
CA TYR A 24 12.01 -0.71 25.43
C TYR A 24 12.71 0.04 24.30
N ALA A 25 14.04 0.11 24.32
CA ALA A 25 14.83 0.75 23.26
C ALA A 25 14.65 0.06 21.90
N GLN A 26 14.64 -1.28 21.89
CA GLN A 26 14.37 -2.05 20.65
C GLN A 26 12.94 -1.85 20.13
N GLN A 27 11.95 -1.73 21.01
CA GLN A 27 10.57 -1.44 20.58
C GLN A 27 10.45 -0.08 19.88
N GLN A 28 11.18 0.93 20.33
CA GLN A 28 11.18 2.24 19.66
C GLN A 28 11.83 2.18 18.26
N GLU A 29 12.88 1.39 18.07
CA GLU A 29 13.48 1.20 16.74
C GLU A 29 12.53 0.41 15.80
N LEU A 30 11.86 -0.62 16.30
CA LEU A 30 10.87 -1.37 15.53
C LEU A 30 9.69 -0.49 15.09
N GLN A 31 9.21 0.41 15.94
CA GLN A 31 8.15 1.36 15.55
C GLN A 31 8.59 2.30 14.41
N LYS A 32 9.83 2.77 14.41
CA LYS A 32 10.37 3.59 13.31
C LYS A 32 10.47 2.81 12.00
N LEU A 33 10.86 1.53 12.07
CA LEU A 33 10.92 0.64 10.90
C LEU A 33 9.53 0.35 10.34
N THR A 34 8.51 0.21 11.19
CA THR A 34 7.12 -0.02 10.76
C THR A 34 6.60 1.18 9.96
N HIS A 35 6.79 2.40 10.44
CA HIS A 35 6.41 3.62 9.69
C HIS A 35 7.16 3.75 8.35
N TYR A 36 8.42 3.35 8.28
CA TYR A 36 9.17 3.34 7.02
C TYR A 36 8.61 2.33 6.03
N THR A 37 8.23 1.14 6.52
CA THR A 37 7.64 0.07 5.69
C THR A 37 6.27 0.48 5.16
N GLU A 38 5.42 1.13 5.96
CA GLU A 38 4.12 1.66 5.55
C GLU A 38 4.26 2.70 4.42
N SER A 39 5.13 3.70 4.61
CA SER A 39 5.39 4.73 3.61
C SER A 39 5.95 4.15 2.30
N TRP A 40 6.80 3.14 2.38
CA TRP A 40 7.36 2.47 1.22
C TRP A 40 6.29 1.67 0.47
N SER A 41 5.40 0.98 1.17
CA SER A 41 4.29 0.22 0.57
C SER A 41 3.32 1.13 -0.16
N VAL A 42 3.00 2.29 0.40
CA VAL A 42 2.17 3.31 -0.28
C VAL A 42 2.87 3.84 -1.53
N ALA A 43 4.16 4.19 -1.44
CA ALA A 43 4.93 4.68 -2.57
C ALA A 43 5.03 3.64 -3.71
N GLN A 44 5.18 2.37 -3.36
CA GLN A 44 5.18 1.28 -4.33
C GLN A 44 3.83 1.15 -5.02
N LEU A 45 2.72 1.17 -4.26
CA LEU A 45 1.37 1.11 -4.81
C LEU A 45 1.10 2.26 -5.78
N VAL A 46 1.47 3.50 -5.40
CA VAL A 46 1.34 4.68 -6.27
C VAL A 46 2.18 4.52 -7.54
N SER A 47 3.41 4.01 -7.43
CA SER A 47 4.27 3.75 -8.59
C SER A 47 3.66 2.71 -9.55
N GLU A 48 3.10 1.62 -9.01
CA GLU A 48 2.42 0.59 -9.82
C GLU A 48 1.13 1.13 -10.45
N TYR A 49 0.39 1.99 -9.74
CA TYR A 49 -0.78 2.67 -10.30
C TYR A 49 -0.42 3.52 -11.53
N TYR A 50 0.61 4.37 -11.46
CA TYR A 50 1.05 5.17 -12.59
C TYR A 50 1.56 4.32 -13.77
N ARG A 51 2.24 3.21 -13.47
CA ARG A 51 2.64 2.25 -14.51
C ARG A 51 1.42 1.62 -15.18
N PHE A 52 0.47 1.15 -14.40
CA PHE A 52 -0.78 0.58 -14.89
C PHE A 52 -1.54 1.57 -15.78
N GLU A 53 -1.72 2.79 -15.32
CA GLU A 53 -2.39 3.86 -16.06
C GLU A 53 -1.66 4.17 -17.38
N SER A 54 -0.33 4.27 -17.36
CA SER A 54 0.49 4.47 -18.55
C SER A 54 0.32 3.34 -19.58
N TRP A 55 0.30 2.08 -19.14
CA TRP A 55 0.09 0.92 -20.02
C TRP A 55 -1.32 0.89 -20.60
N LEU A 56 -2.33 1.21 -19.82
CA LEU A 56 -3.72 1.33 -20.32
C LEU A 56 -3.84 2.48 -21.34
N GLY A 57 -3.17 3.58 -21.08
CA GLY A 57 -3.13 4.73 -21.99
C GLY A 57 -2.49 4.37 -23.33
N LEU A 58 -1.36 3.64 -23.32
CA LEU A 58 -0.70 3.14 -24.51
C LEU A 58 -1.60 2.16 -25.28
N TYR A 59 -2.22 1.22 -24.59
CA TYR A 59 -3.16 0.28 -25.22
C TYR A 59 -4.39 1.02 -25.80
N ALA A 60 -4.93 2.01 -25.10
CA ALA A 60 -6.09 2.79 -25.56
C ALA A 60 -5.78 3.67 -26.79
N THR A 61 -4.50 3.99 -27.05
CA THR A 61 -4.09 4.77 -28.22
C THR A 61 -3.82 3.92 -29.46
N ASP A 62 -4.10 2.61 -29.40
CA ASP A 62 -3.92 1.66 -30.52
C ASP A 62 -2.47 1.68 -31.07
N THR A 63 -1.52 1.83 -30.16
CA THR A 63 -0.10 1.71 -30.53
C THR A 63 0.26 0.23 -30.65
N ASP A 64 0.79 -0.20 -31.79
CA ASP A 64 1.20 -1.60 -32.09
C ASP A 64 2.16 -2.22 -31.06
N ASN A 65 2.55 -1.44 -30.05
CA ASN A 65 3.53 -1.81 -29.03
C ASN A 65 2.90 -2.46 -27.77
N VAL A 66 1.58 -2.40 -27.58
CA VAL A 66 0.92 -2.95 -26.39
C VAL A 66 -0.24 -3.84 -26.80
N THR A 67 -0.16 -5.11 -26.38
CA THR A 67 -1.22 -6.09 -26.63
C THR A 67 -2.24 -6.10 -25.47
N ILE A 68 -3.44 -6.61 -25.74
CA ILE A 68 -4.47 -6.81 -24.71
C ILE A 68 -3.96 -7.71 -23.57
N ASP A 69 -3.15 -8.72 -23.87
CA ASP A 69 -2.57 -9.63 -22.87
C ASP A 69 -1.63 -8.87 -21.90
N GLN A 70 -0.87 -7.93 -22.43
CA GLN A 70 0.00 -7.08 -21.61
C GLN A 70 -0.81 -6.11 -20.73
N ALA A 71 -1.87 -5.52 -21.27
CA ALA A 71 -2.78 -4.68 -20.51
C ALA A 71 -3.48 -5.49 -19.41
N ARG A 72 -3.93 -6.72 -19.73
CA ARG A 72 -4.53 -7.64 -18.78
C ARG A 72 -3.56 -8.03 -17.67
N MET A 73 -2.34 -8.41 -18.01
CA MET A 73 -1.32 -8.74 -17.01
C MET A 73 -1.06 -7.58 -16.03
N ARG A 74 -1.05 -6.33 -16.52
CA ARG A 74 -0.88 -5.15 -15.66
C ARG A 74 -2.09 -4.93 -14.76
N LEU A 75 -3.29 -5.18 -15.25
CA LEU A 75 -4.51 -5.15 -14.45
C LEU A 75 -4.47 -6.20 -13.32
N ASP A 76 -4.04 -7.43 -13.62
CA ASP A 76 -3.93 -8.51 -12.64
C ASP A 76 -2.91 -8.19 -11.54
N ILE A 77 -1.77 -7.57 -11.92
CA ILE A 77 -0.78 -7.07 -10.94
C ILE A 77 -1.43 -6.01 -10.03
N MET A 78 -2.17 -5.07 -10.61
CA MET A 78 -2.79 -3.99 -9.85
C MET A 78 -3.92 -4.50 -8.95
N LEU A 79 -4.71 -5.49 -9.38
CA LEU A 79 -5.71 -6.18 -8.57
C LEU A 79 -5.05 -6.88 -7.37
N SER A 80 -3.95 -7.61 -7.60
CA SER A 80 -3.19 -8.25 -6.53
C SER A 80 -2.62 -7.25 -5.52
N GLN A 81 -2.12 -6.11 -5.98
CA GLN A 81 -1.65 -5.04 -5.10
C GLN A 81 -2.80 -4.39 -4.30
N SER A 82 -3.98 -4.23 -4.94
CA SER A 82 -5.18 -3.74 -4.27
C SER A 82 -5.64 -4.66 -3.14
N ASP A 83 -5.53 -5.98 -3.30
CA ASP A 83 -5.87 -6.93 -2.24
C ASP A 83 -4.94 -6.83 -1.02
N LEU A 84 -3.67 -6.48 -1.23
CA LEU A 84 -2.73 -6.23 -0.13
C LEU A 84 -3.12 -5.01 0.72
N MET A 85 -3.88 -4.05 0.16
CA MET A 85 -4.39 -2.89 0.90
C MET A 85 -5.47 -3.26 1.93
N LYS A 86 -6.10 -4.45 1.81
CA LYS A 86 -7.16 -4.91 2.71
C LYS A 86 -6.63 -5.52 4.01
N GLY A 87 -5.33 -5.76 4.11
CA GLY A 87 -4.74 -6.45 5.25
C GLY A 87 -3.44 -5.85 5.74
N GLY A 88 -2.94 -6.39 6.84
CA GLY A 88 -1.65 -5.98 7.41
C GLY A 88 -1.63 -4.55 7.94
N ASP A 89 -0.46 -3.96 7.93
CA ASP A 89 -0.22 -2.61 8.44
C ASP A 89 -0.79 -1.55 7.49
N LEU A 90 -0.75 -1.79 6.17
CA LEU A 90 -1.30 -0.90 5.16
C LEU A 90 -2.83 -0.81 5.27
N GLY A 91 -3.53 -1.94 5.50
CA GLY A 91 -4.97 -1.95 5.73
C GLY A 91 -5.35 -1.11 6.95
N ARG A 92 -4.64 -1.28 8.06
CA ARG A 92 -4.84 -0.46 9.27
C ARG A 92 -4.57 1.03 9.05
N TYR A 93 -3.56 1.36 8.27
CA TYR A 93 -3.24 2.75 7.91
C TYR A 93 -4.39 3.39 7.11
N ILE A 94 -4.93 2.67 6.13
CA ILE A 94 -6.07 3.12 5.32
C ILE A 94 -7.34 3.25 6.19
N GLU A 95 -7.62 2.31 7.08
CA GLU A 95 -8.77 2.33 7.98
C GLU A 95 -8.79 3.51 8.94
N ASN A 96 -7.64 4.06 9.29
CA ASN A 96 -7.52 5.18 10.22
C ASN A 96 -7.83 6.56 9.59
N ASP A 97 -7.93 6.67 8.26
CA ASP A 97 -8.19 7.93 7.57
C ASP A 97 -9.34 7.77 6.57
N LYS A 98 -10.40 8.57 6.75
CA LYS A 98 -11.57 8.55 5.86
C LYS A 98 -11.23 8.87 4.41
N MET A 99 -10.24 9.72 4.17
CA MET A 99 -9.79 10.06 2.82
C MET A 99 -9.15 8.85 2.15
N HIS A 100 -8.27 8.15 2.86
CA HIS A 100 -7.63 6.93 2.37
C HIS A 100 -8.65 5.81 2.11
N GLN A 101 -9.66 5.67 2.97
CA GLN A 101 -10.77 4.71 2.74
C GLN A 101 -11.53 5.02 1.45
N VAL A 102 -11.87 6.29 1.21
CA VAL A 102 -12.58 6.69 -0.02
C VAL A 102 -11.74 6.45 -1.26
N LEU A 103 -10.43 6.74 -1.21
CA LEU A 103 -9.51 6.52 -2.32
C LEU A 103 -9.33 5.02 -2.61
N ALA A 104 -9.14 4.21 -1.58
CA ALA A 104 -9.02 2.76 -1.71
C ALA A 104 -10.29 2.14 -2.30
N ALA A 105 -11.47 2.51 -1.79
CA ALA A 105 -12.76 2.04 -2.32
C ALA A 105 -12.99 2.46 -3.78
N ARG A 106 -12.54 3.67 -4.15
CA ARG A 106 -12.62 4.16 -5.54
C ARG A 106 -11.71 3.37 -6.46
N LEU A 107 -10.46 3.13 -6.06
CA LEU A 107 -9.50 2.33 -6.80
C LEU A 107 -10.03 0.91 -7.00
N GLU A 108 -10.54 0.27 -5.95
CA GLU A 108 -11.11 -1.07 -6.01
C GLU A 108 -12.28 -1.15 -6.99
N LYS A 109 -13.21 -0.19 -6.93
CA LYS A 109 -14.35 -0.13 -7.85
C LYS A 109 -13.91 0.03 -9.31
N MET A 110 -12.89 0.84 -9.53
CA MET A 110 -12.29 1.05 -10.85
C MET A 110 -11.66 -0.23 -11.40
N LEU A 111 -10.84 -0.89 -10.60
CA LEU A 111 -10.17 -2.13 -10.98
C LEU A 111 -11.19 -3.24 -11.27
N ALA A 112 -12.23 -3.39 -10.44
CA ALA A 112 -13.30 -4.36 -10.65
C ALA A 112 -14.08 -4.08 -11.94
N TYR A 113 -14.31 -2.83 -12.30
CA TYR A 113 -14.95 -2.46 -13.56
C TYR A 113 -14.09 -2.86 -14.76
N LEU A 114 -12.79 -2.54 -14.73
CA LEU A 114 -11.84 -2.90 -15.79
C LEU A 114 -11.68 -4.41 -15.91
N ASP A 115 -11.64 -5.14 -14.80
CA ASP A 115 -11.54 -6.59 -14.78
C ASP A 115 -12.66 -7.28 -15.57
N GLY A 116 -13.89 -6.77 -15.41
CA GLY A 116 -15.04 -7.33 -16.13
C GLY A 116 -15.23 -6.85 -17.58
N ASN A 117 -14.61 -5.74 -17.96
CA ASN A 117 -14.95 -5.04 -19.20
C ASN A 117 -13.77 -4.80 -20.15
N LEU A 118 -12.50 -4.86 -19.69
CA LEU A 118 -11.32 -4.49 -20.48
C LEU A 118 -11.28 -5.13 -21.87
N GLU A 119 -11.58 -6.41 -21.96
CA GLU A 119 -11.57 -7.17 -23.22
C GLU A 119 -12.74 -6.82 -24.17
N LYS A 120 -13.80 -6.21 -23.64
CA LYS A 120 -15.03 -5.85 -24.38
C LYS A 120 -15.05 -4.38 -24.79
N MET A 121 -14.20 -3.56 -24.16
CA MET A 121 -14.14 -2.13 -24.44
C MET A 121 -13.37 -1.88 -25.74
N SER A 122 -13.91 -0.98 -26.55
CA SER A 122 -13.16 -0.40 -27.66
C SER A 122 -12.07 0.56 -27.13
N HIS A 123 -11.02 0.81 -27.93
CA HIS A 123 -9.98 1.77 -27.58
C HIS A 123 -10.54 3.16 -27.23
N SER A 124 -11.56 3.62 -27.96
CA SER A 124 -12.21 4.91 -27.70
C SER A 124 -12.97 4.95 -26.38
N GLU A 125 -13.64 3.86 -25.99
CA GLU A 125 -14.31 3.74 -24.69
C GLU A 125 -13.32 3.71 -23.54
N LEU A 126 -12.21 2.99 -23.71
CA LEU A 126 -11.14 2.96 -22.73
C LEU A 126 -10.49 4.35 -22.55
N GLN A 127 -10.22 5.08 -23.64
CA GLN A 127 -9.73 6.46 -23.59
C GLN A 127 -10.70 7.38 -22.83
N ALA A 128 -11.99 7.30 -23.12
CA ALA A 128 -13.00 8.11 -22.44
C ALA A 128 -13.05 7.77 -20.95
N TYR A 129 -12.93 6.49 -20.60
CA TYR A 129 -12.87 6.02 -19.22
C TYR A 129 -11.65 6.56 -18.48
N LEU A 130 -10.45 6.42 -19.05
CA LEU A 130 -9.21 6.96 -18.48
C LEU A 130 -9.27 8.48 -18.28
N LYS A 131 -9.81 9.20 -19.25
CA LYS A 131 -10.00 10.65 -19.13
C LYS A 131 -10.95 11.01 -17.98
N SER A 132 -11.98 10.22 -17.75
CA SER A 132 -12.91 10.44 -16.62
C SER A 132 -12.23 10.21 -15.27
N MET A 133 -11.24 9.32 -15.22
CA MET A 133 -10.43 9.06 -14.00
C MET A 133 -9.52 10.24 -13.68
N HIS A 134 -8.79 10.78 -14.65
CA HIS A 134 -7.94 11.96 -14.46
C HIS A 134 -8.70 13.21 -13.98
N MET A 135 -9.94 13.40 -14.41
CA MET A 135 -10.76 14.50 -13.93
C MET A 135 -11.13 14.37 -12.44
N LEU A 136 -11.05 13.14 -11.88
CA LEU A 136 -11.33 12.87 -10.47
C LEU A 136 -10.11 13.01 -9.58
N ASP A 137 -8.90 13.04 -10.15
CA ASP A 137 -7.63 13.22 -9.41
C ASP A 137 -7.28 14.69 -9.17
N ALA A 138 -7.90 15.60 -9.91
CA ALA A 138 -7.67 17.05 -9.81
C ALA A 138 -7.91 17.67 -8.41
N PRO A 139 -8.87 17.22 -7.57
CA PRO A 139 -9.05 17.77 -6.22
C PRO A 139 -8.02 17.29 -5.19
N LEU A 140 -7.13 16.33 -5.53
CA LEU A 140 -6.13 15.79 -4.60
C LEU A 140 -4.77 16.50 -4.68
N SER A 141 -4.61 17.44 -5.63
CA SER A 141 -3.37 18.22 -5.84
C SER A 141 -3.39 19.61 -5.22
N GLN A 142 -4.40 19.95 -4.42
CA GLN A 142 -4.51 21.17 -3.61
C GLN A 142 -4.44 20.81 -2.12
#